data_125ab21f8152ea4ce9117095367cd9ab
#
_entry.id   125ab21f8152ea4ce9117095367cd9ab
#
_cell.length_a   1.000
_cell.length_b   1.000
_cell.length_c   1.000
_cell.angle_alpha   90.00
_cell.angle_beta   90.00
_cell.angle_gamma   90.00
#
_symmetry.space_group_name_H-M   'P 1'
#
loop_
_entity.id
_entity.type
_entity.pdbx_description
1 polymer ?
#
loop_
_entity_poly.entity_id
_entity_poly.type
_entity_poly.pdbx_seq_one_letter_code
_entity_poly.pdbx_strand_id
1 'polypeptide(L)'
;MGPRRWLMIDREAIVEVLERYDPSGIRIATIGSHSALDVCDGAVEEGFRTFVACERGREAPYARYFRASRDKEGHAVRGTVDEALVLEKFRDVLSEKVQTHLRDLNAVFVPNRSFTSYCDLEAIEDKFMVPLYGSRNLLRTEEREEERSYYWVLEKAKLPAPEKIDDPKEIRGLSIVKLPHKVKRLERGFFTAATYKEFREKSEALLKQNVIEREDLASARIERYIIGPIFNFDFFYSPLEEEAEKLELLGVDWRFETSLDGHVRLPADQQLSLEQAERIPEYVVVGHNSATLRESSIQEVFEMAEKYVVATQRHFSPGIIGPFTLQTAVDKDLKFWVYDVSPRIGGGTNIHMSLGHPYGNSLWRRTMSTGRRIAMEIRRGVDTGRLGELVT
;
A
#
# COMPACT_ATOMS: atom_id res chain seq x y z
N MET A 1 30.46 1.19 -10.28
CA MET A 1 29.51 2.26 -10.61
C MET A 1 29.51 3.22 -9.43
N GLY A 2 29.77 4.52 -9.64
CA GLY A 2 29.72 5.52 -8.57
C GLY A 2 28.30 5.71 -8.05
N PRO A 3 28.12 6.27 -6.84
CA PRO A 3 26.80 6.49 -6.28
C PRO A 3 25.99 7.35 -7.26
N ARG A 4 24.86 6.83 -7.76
CA ARG A 4 23.92 7.62 -8.56
C ARG A 4 23.47 8.79 -7.69
N ARG A 5 23.73 10.00 -8.15
CA ARG A 5 23.23 11.23 -7.57
C ARG A 5 21.76 11.28 -7.97
N TRP A 6 20.88 10.91 -7.04
CA TRP A 6 19.41 10.98 -7.23
C TRP A 6 19.05 12.46 -7.39
N LEU A 7 18.55 12.83 -8.56
CA LEU A 7 17.95 14.13 -8.84
C LEU A 7 16.48 14.09 -8.36
N MET A 8 16.26 13.78 -7.11
CA MET A 8 14.90 13.80 -6.55
C MET A 8 14.39 15.24 -6.57
N ILE A 9 13.11 15.42 -6.93
CA ILE A 9 12.42 16.71 -6.83
C ILE A 9 12.63 17.26 -5.43
N ASP A 10 13.12 18.50 -5.37
CA ASP A 10 13.25 19.20 -4.10
C ASP A 10 11.86 19.49 -3.53
N ARG A 11 11.69 19.24 -2.25
CA ARG A 11 10.44 19.54 -1.55
C ARG A 11 10.07 21.03 -1.67
N GLU A 12 11.04 21.92 -1.68
CA GLU A 12 10.84 23.36 -1.88
C GLU A 12 10.14 23.65 -3.21
N ALA A 13 10.50 22.95 -4.29
CA ALA A 13 9.85 23.08 -5.58
C ALA A 13 8.37 22.66 -5.55
N ILE A 14 8.02 21.67 -4.73
CA ILE A 14 6.61 21.27 -4.52
C ILE A 14 5.85 22.31 -3.68
N VAL A 15 6.50 22.90 -2.70
CA VAL A 15 5.92 24.01 -1.90
C VAL A 15 5.64 25.22 -2.81
N GLU A 16 6.53 25.58 -3.74
CA GLU A 16 6.30 26.62 -4.73
C GLU A 16 5.08 26.32 -5.66
N VAL A 17 4.81 25.05 -5.94
CA VAL A 17 3.58 24.66 -6.67
C VAL A 17 2.37 24.91 -5.80
N LEU A 18 2.41 24.54 -4.52
CA LEU A 18 1.31 24.77 -3.57
C LEU A 18 1.00 26.25 -3.34
N GLU A 19 1.99 27.13 -3.35
CA GLU A 19 1.79 28.58 -3.20
C GLU A 19 0.94 29.20 -4.29
N ARG A 20 0.82 28.53 -5.44
CA ARG A 20 -0.03 28.93 -6.57
C ARG A 20 -1.45 28.36 -6.48
N TYR A 21 -1.71 27.44 -5.55
CA TYR A 21 -3.02 26.83 -5.39
C TYR A 21 -3.97 27.76 -4.63
N ASP A 22 -5.24 27.75 -5.03
CA ASP A 22 -6.31 28.30 -4.21
C ASP A 22 -6.62 27.33 -3.07
N PRO A 23 -6.36 27.70 -1.80
CA PRO A 23 -6.63 26.82 -0.67
C PRO A 23 -8.08 26.36 -0.56
N SER A 24 -9.03 27.19 -1.02
CA SER A 24 -10.46 26.86 -1.04
C SER A 24 -10.84 25.89 -2.17
N GLY A 25 -9.99 25.78 -3.20
CA GLY A 25 -10.18 24.95 -4.38
C GLY A 25 -9.44 23.62 -4.35
N ILE A 26 -8.76 23.26 -3.24
CA ILE A 26 -8.00 22.00 -3.15
C ILE A 26 -8.89 20.81 -3.48
N ARG A 27 -8.36 19.91 -4.32
CA ARG A 27 -8.97 18.61 -4.67
C ARG A 27 -8.06 17.46 -4.23
N ILE A 28 -8.67 16.33 -3.93
CA ILE A 28 -7.92 15.09 -3.65
C ILE A 28 -7.95 14.23 -4.90
N ALA A 29 -6.76 13.90 -5.40
CA ALA A 29 -6.58 13.09 -6.60
C ALA A 29 -5.93 11.74 -6.28
N THR A 30 -6.27 10.69 -7.03
CA THR A 30 -5.64 9.36 -6.92
C THR A 30 -5.78 8.57 -8.22
N ILE A 31 -5.11 7.42 -8.32
CA ILE A 31 -5.33 6.45 -9.40
C ILE A 31 -6.54 5.57 -9.08
N GLY A 32 -7.40 5.33 -10.08
CA GLY A 32 -8.62 4.53 -9.99
C GLY A 32 -8.34 3.04 -9.87
N SER A 33 -7.88 2.61 -8.72
CA SER A 33 -7.61 1.22 -8.36
C SER A 33 -7.37 1.12 -6.86
N HIS A 34 -7.29 -0.11 -6.34
CA HIS A 34 -6.89 -0.37 -4.96
C HIS A 34 -7.81 0.36 -3.96
N SER A 35 -7.30 1.30 -3.17
CA SER A 35 -8.02 2.05 -2.11
C SER A 35 -8.61 3.38 -2.60
N ALA A 36 -8.75 3.57 -3.92
CA ALA A 36 -9.23 4.84 -4.46
C ALA A 36 -10.62 5.24 -3.97
N LEU A 37 -11.51 4.26 -3.73
CA LEU A 37 -12.86 4.54 -3.22
C LEU A 37 -12.82 5.04 -1.77
N ASP A 38 -11.97 4.47 -0.91
CA ASP A 38 -11.80 4.95 0.46
C ASP A 38 -11.23 6.38 0.49
N VAL A 39 -10.22 6.65 -0.37
CA VAL A 39 -9.67 8.02 -0.51
C VAL A 39 -10.75 9.01 -0.96
N CYS A 40 -11.57 8.64 -1.95
CA CYS A 40 -12.62 9.52 -2.47
C CYS A 40 -13.76 9.71 -1.47
N ASP A 41 -14.16 8.65 -0.76
CA ASP A 41 -15.21 8.70 0.25
C ASP A 41 -14.82 9.64 1.39
N GLY A 42 -13.63 9.42 1.94
CA GLY A 42 -13.10 10.29 3.00
C GLY A 42 -12.92 11.74 2.55
N ALA A 43 -12.50 11.97 1.29
CA ALA A 43 -12.40 13.31 0.72
C ALA A 43 -13.75 14.02 0.68
N VAL A 44 -14.79 13.33 0.26
CA VAL A 44 -16.16 13.86 0.20
C VAL A 44 -16.70 14.15 1.61
N GLU A 45 -16.47 13.26 2.58
CA GLU A 45 -16.87 13.46 3.98
C GLU A 45 -16.25 14.71 4.60
N GLU A 46 -15.04 15.07 4.19
CA GLU A 46 -14.34 16.28 4.66
C GLU A 46 -14.51 17.48 3.69
N GLY A 47 -15.47 17.41 2.76
CA GLY A 47 -15.89 18.52 1.90
C GLY A 47 -14.99 18.79 0.70
N PHE A 48 -14.07 17.90 0.36
CA PHE A 48 -13.26 18.04 -0.84
C PHE A 48 -13.99 17.53 -2.10
N ARG A 49 -13.56 18.04 -3.25
CA ARG A 49 -13.84 17.41 -4.54
C ARG A 49 -12.74 16.40 -4.85
N THR A 50 -13.11 15.40 -5.65
CA THR A 50 -12.23 14.26 -5.96
C THR A 50 -11.95 14.17 -7.46
N PHE A 51 -10.76 13.70 -7.77
CA PHE A 51 -10.31 13.40 -9.13
C PHE A 51 -9.70 12.01 -9.18
N VAL A 52 -10.08 11.18 -10.16
CA VAL A 52 -9.56 9.83 -10.31
C VAL A 52 -9.01 9.62 -11.72
N ALA A 53 -7.72 9.29 -11.82
CA ALA A 53 -7.10 8.87 -13.09
C ALA A 53 -7.35 7.36 -13.30
N CYS A 54 -8.09 6.99 -14.33
CA CYS A 54 -8.49 5.62 -14.63
C CYS A 54 -7.75 5.07 -15.84
N GLU A 55 -7.45 3.77 -15.87
CA GLU A 55 -7.03 3.09 -17.09
C GLU A 55 -8.26 2.69 -17.91
N ARG A 56 -8.19 2.83 -19.25
CA ARG A 56 -9.24 2.42 -20.18
C ARG A 56 -9.62 0.94 -19.97
N GLY A 57 -10.93 0.70 -19.87
CA GLY A 57 -11.50 -0.62 -19.56
C GLY A 57 -11.65 -0.90 -18.07
N ARG A 58 -11.14 -0.03 -17.18
CA ARG A 58 -11.25 -0.13 -15.72
C ARG A 58 -11.92 1.12 -15.09
N GLU A 59 -12.45 2.02 -15.91
CA GLU A 59 -13.02 3.30 -15.48
C GLU A 59 -14.43 3.20 -14.91
N ALA A 60 -15.21 2.17 -15.27
CA ALA A 60 -16.62 2.10 -14.94
C ALA A 60 -16.96 2.28 -13.45
N PRO A 61 -16.22 1.72 -12.49
CA PRO A 61 -16.47 1.98 -11.07
C PRO A 61 -16.45 3.47 -10.74
N TYR A 62 -15.50 4.23 -11.26
CA TYR A 62 -15.26 5.63 -10.93
C TYR A 62 -16.08 6.59 -11.78
N ALA A 63 -16.09 6.40 -13.09
CA ALA A 63 -16.75 7.27 -14.04
C ALA A 63 -18.27 7.10 -14.07
N ARG A 64 -18.80 5.96 -13.59
CA ARG A 64 -20.21 5.62 -13.67
C ARG A 64 -20.82 5.25 -12.33
N TYR A 65 -20.35 4.16 -11.68
CA TYR A 65 -21.08 3.60 -10.54
C TYR A 65 -20.95 4.42 -9.27
N PHE A 66 -19.77 4.95 -8.98
CA PHE A 66 -19.47 5.81 -7.83
C PHE A 66 -19.32 7.29 -8.20
N ARG A 67 -19.80 7.68 -9.39
CA ARG A 67 -19.79 9.09 -9.81
C ARG A 67 -20.62 9.92 -8.85
N ALA A 68 -20.03 11.04 -8.39
CA ALA A 68 -20.68 11.95 -7.47
C ALA A 68 -21.78 12.75 -8.16
N SER A 69 -22.88 12.96 -7.44
CA SER A 69 -23.83 14.04 -7.70
C SER A 69 -23.89 14.94 -6.47
N ARG A 70 -24.02 16.24 -6.69
CA ARG A 70 -24.00 17.25 -5.64
C ARG A 70 -25.29 18.08 -5.64
N ASP A 71 -25.68 18.55 -4.45
CA ASP A 71 -26.77 19.51 -4.28
C ASP A 71 -26.33 20.92 -4.72
N LYS A 72 -27.24 21.89 -4.50
CA LYS A 72 -26.98 23.29 -4.88
C LYS A 72 -25.91 23.95 -4.00
N GLU A 73 -25.73 23.46 -2.81
CA GLU A 73 -24.75 23.90 -1.83
C GLU A 73 -23.37 23.26 -2.07
N GLY A 74 -23.30 22.29 -2.98
CA GLY A 74 -22.07 21.59 -3.35
C GLY A 74 -21.76 20.34 -2.52
N HIS A 75 -22.67 19.91 -1.63
CA HIS A 75 -22.49 18.68 -0.86
C HIS A 75 -22.79 17.45 -1.74
N ALA A 76 -21.99 16.40 -1.59
CA ALA A 76 -22.27 15.15 -2.30
C ALA A 76 -23.50 14.47 -1.69
N VAL A 77 -24.49 14.22 -2.55
CA VAL A 77 -25.72 13.49 -2.16
C VAL A 77 -25.70 12.05 -2.63
N ARG A 78 -24.77 11.71 -3.52
CA ARG A 78 -24.55 10.35 -4.02
C ARG A 78 -23.16 10.23 -4.62
N GLY A 79 -22.53 9.07 -4.41
CA GLY A 79 -21.21 8.74 -4.98
C GLY A 79 -20.10 9.62 -4.42
N THR A 80 -18.86 9.30 -4.80
CA THR A 80 -17.67 9.88 -4.19
C THR A 80 -16.65 10.39 -5.21
N VAL A 81 -16.88 10.18 -6.51
CA VAL A 81 -15.95 10.58 -7.60
C VAL A 81 -16.54 11.72 -8.41
N ASP A 82 -16.02 12.94 -8.23
CA ASP A 82 -16.48 14.11 -8.99
C ASP A 82 -16.01 14.09 -10.44
N GLU A 83 -14.75 13.75 -10.66
CA GLU A 83 -14.13 13.73 -11.98
C GLU A 83 -13.31 12.48 -12.20
N ALA A 84 -13.47 11.83 -13.34
CA ALA A 84 -12.70 10.66 -13.74
C ALA A 84 -12.06 10.91 -15.12
N LEU A 85 -10.73 10.90 -15.18
CA LEU A 85 -9.97 11.01 -16.43
C LEU A 85 -9.58 9.61 -16.90
N VAL A 86 -10.01 9.25 -18.11
CA VAL A 86 -9.66 7.95 -18.70
C VAL A 86 -8.36 8.08 -19.49
N LEU A 87 -7.34 7.37 -19.06
CA LEU A 87 -6.03 7.26 -19.68
C LEU A 87 -5.90 5.92 -20.42
N GLU A 88 -5.03 5.84 -21.43
CA GLU A 88 -4.77 4.55 -22.09
C GLU A 88 -4.08 3.57 -21.13
N LYS A 89 -3.12 4.06 -20.32
CA LYS A 89 -2.41 3.33 -19.27
C LYS A 89 -2.27 4.19 -18.02
N PHE A 90 -2.24 3.56 -16.84
CA PHE A 90 -2.03 4.30 -15.58
C PHE A 90 -0.76 5.15 -15.59
N ARG A 91 0.34 4.65 -16.21
CA ARG A 91 1.60 5.40 -16.32
C ARG A 91 1.48 6.75 -17.04
N ASP A 92 0.44 6.95 -17.83
CA ASP A 92 0.22 8.19 -18.57
C ASP A 92 -0.14 9.37 -17.62
N VAL A 93 -0.43 9.07 -16.34
CA VAL A 93 -0.59 10.09 -15.29
C VAL A 93 0.69 10.92 -15.09
N LEU A 94 1.85 10.35 -15.41
CA LEU A 94 3.15 11.02 -15.34
C LEU A 94 3.39 11.99 -16.52
N SER A 95 2.54 12.01 -17.54
CA SER A 95 2.69 12.93 -18.67
C SER A 95 2.50 14.37 -18.23
N GLU A 96 3.28 15.30 -18.80
CA GLU A 96 3.19 16.74 -18.47
C GLU A 96 1.76 17.30 -18.66
N LYS A 97 1.06 16.84 -19.69
CA LYS A 97 -0.34 17.23 -19.93
C LYS A 97 -1.25 16.90 -18.75
N VAL A 98 -1.12 15.69 -18.19
CA VAL A 98 -1.95 15.26 -17.04
C VAL A 98 -1.51 15.96 -15.77
N GLN A 99 -0.21 16.11 -15.55
CA GLN A 99 0.31 16.83 -14.40
C GLN A 99 -0.12 18.31 -14.40
N THR A 100 -0.08 18.99 -15.55
CA THR A 100 -0.59 20.35 -15.69
C THR A 100 -2.06 20.42 -15.34
N HIS A 101 -2.88 19.49 -15.87
CA HIS A 101 -4.30 19.43 -15.54
C HIS A 101 -4.53 19.22 -14.04
N LEU A 102 -3.76 18.34 -13.37
CA LEU A 102 -3.84 18.14 -11.92
C LEU A 102 -3.48 19.41 -11.14
N ARG A 103 -2.43 20.13 -11.57
CA ARG A 103 -2.04 21.40 -10.93
C ARG A 103 -3.10 22.48 -11.12
N ASP A 104 -3.68 22.58 -12.31
CA ASP A 104 -4.77 23.52 -12.62
C ASP A 104 -6.03 23.26 -11.78
N LEU A 105 -6.22 22.01 -11.35
CA LEU A 105 -7.28 21.59 -10.42
C LEU A 105 -6.93 21.79 -8.94
N ASN A 106 -5.78 22.35 -8.60
CA ASN A 106 -5.23 22.41 -7.24
C ASN A 106 -5.19 21.03 -6.57
N ALA A 107 -4.78 20.00 -7.29
CA ALA A 107 -4.85 18.63 -6.81
C ALA A 107 -3.69 18.30 -5.86
N VAL A 108 -4.03 17.72 -4.71
CA VAL A 108 -3.10 16.95 -3.85
C VAL A 108 -3.28 15.48 -4.22
N PHE A 109 -2.21 14.85 -4.68
CA PHE A 109 -2.25 13.48 -5.18
C PHE A 109 -1.94 12.48 -4.07
N VAL A 110 -2.88 11.59 -3.77
CA VAL A 110 -2.73 10.51 -2.78
C VAL A 110 -2.28 9.23 -3.49
N PRO A 111 -1.05 8.74 -3.25
CA PRO A 111 -0.54 7.55 -3.89
C PRO A 111 -1.19 6.29 -3.31
N ASN A 112 -1.43 5.31 -4.18
CA ASN A 112 -1.84 3.96 -3.81
C ASN A 112 -0.93 2.92 -4.50
N ARG A 113 -1.13 1.62 -4.27
CA ARG A 113 -0.27 0.57 -4.85
C ARG A 113 -0.22 0.62 -6.39
N SER A 114 -1.30 0.99 -7.04
CA SER A 114 -1.32 1.07 -8.51
C SER A 114 -0.42 2.17 -9.05
N PHE A 115 -0.23 3.25 -8.32
CA PHE A 115 0.72 4.29 -8.69
C PHE A 115 2.17 3.77 -8.66
N THR A 116 2.57 3.05 -7.62
CA THR A 116 3.92 2.48 -7.52
C THR A 116 4.14 1.29 -8.45
N SER A 117 3.08 0.49 -8.75
CA SER A 117 3.21 -0.71 -9.59
C SER A 117 3.19 -0.46 -11.09
N TYR A 118 2.50 0.58 -11.54
CA TYR A 118 2.31 0.85 -12.98
C TYR A 118 3.08 2.06 -13.48
N CYS A 119 3.53 2.94 -12.60
CA CYS A 119 4.32 4.09 -12.93
C CYS A 119 5.81 3.85 -12.65
N ASP A 120 6.66 4.49 -13.42
CA ASP A 120 8.10 4.42 -13.20
C ASP A 120 8.49 5.21 -11.95
N LEU A 121 9.19 4.57 -11.01
CA LEU A 121 9.57 5.16 -9.73
C LEU A 121 10.56 6.32 -9.88
N GLU A 122 11.49 6.24 -10.85
CA GLU A 122 12.41 7.34 -11.11
C GLU A 122 11.62 8.56 -11.62
N ALA A 123 10.64 8.34 -12.49
CA ALA A 123 9.77 9.43 -12.97
C ALA A 123 8.86 10.00 -11.86
N ILE A 124 8.40 9.17 -10.91
CA ILE A 124 7.68 9.65 -9.74
C ILE A 124 8.58 10.56 -8.89
N GLU A 125 9.83 10.15 -8.65
CA GLU A 125 10.78 10.87 -7.81
C GLU A 125 11.31 12.14 -8.47
N ASP A 126 11.62 12.11 -9.78
CA ASP A 126 12.36 13.16 -10.47
C ASP A 126 11.49 14.09 -11.34
N LYS A 127 10.26 13.69 -11.70
CA LYS A 127 9.48 14.38 -12.74
C LYS A 127 8.02 14.64 -12.38
N PHE A 128 7.48 14.00 -11.36
CA PHE A 128 6.07 14.16 -11.00
C PHE A 128 5.88 15.42 -10.15
N MET A 129 5.70 16.58 -10.81
CA MET A 129 5.60 17.92 -10.21
C MET A 129 4.19 18.25 -9.68
N VAL A 130 3.44 17.25 -9.24
CA VAL A 130 2.17 17.42 -8.52
C VAL A 130 2.42 17.16 -7.04
N PRO A 131 1.89 18.01 -6.13
CA PRO A 131 2.00 17.79 -4.69
C PRO A 131 1.50 16.39 -4.31
N LEU A 132 2.41 15.52 -3.90
CA LEU A 132 2.14 14.14 -3.53
C LEU A 132 2.01 14.05 -2.01
N TYR A 133 0.84 13.64 -1.54
CA TYR A 133 0.60 13.41 -0.12
C TYR A 133 1.45 12.25 0.41
N GLY A 134 2.21 12.48 1.45
CA GLY A 134 3.11 11.48 2.01
C GLY A 134 4.56 11.65 1.56
N SER A 135 5.36 10.64 1.75
CA SER A 135 6.80 10.65 1.47
C SER A 135 7.13 9.94 0.17
N ARG A 136 7.39 10.71 -0.87
CA ARG A 136 7.70 10.24 -2.23
C ARG A 136 8.84 9.23 -2.27
N ASN A 137 9.93 9.48 -1.57
CA ASN A 137 11.11 8.64 -1.52
C ASN A 137 10.91 7.30 -0.78
N LEU A 138 9.89 7.20 0.07
CA LEU A 138 9.54 5.94 0.73
C LEU A 138 8.78 4.99 -0.20
N LEU A 139 8.13 5.47 -1.26
CA LEU A 139 7.37 4.63 -2.18
C LEU A 139 8.25 3.55 -2.82
N ARG A 140 9.51 3.87 -3.11
CA ARG A 140 10.50 2.92 -3.66
C ARG A 140 10.78 1.75 -2.71
N THR A 141 10.65 1.95 -1.40
CA THR A 141 10.93 0.89 -0.43
C THR A 141 9.99 -0.31 -0.54
N GLU A 142 8.85 -0.18 -1.22
CA GLU A 142 7.96 -1.32 -1.50
C GLU A 142 8.58 -2.34 -2.46
N GLU A 143 9.56 -1.93 -3.28
CA GLU A 143 10.17 -2.82 -4.26
C GLU A 143 11.28 -3.66 -3.61
N ARG A 144 11.12 -4.99 -3.67
CA ARG A 144 12.01 -5.96 -3.00
C ARG A 144 13.43 -5.96 -3.54
N GLU A 145 13.61 -5.54 -4.79
CA GLU A 145 14.89 -5.52 -5.50
C GLU A 145 15.72 -4.30 -5.17
N GLU A 146 15.13 -3.30 -4.56
CA GLU A 146 15.83 -2.09 -4.18
C GLU A 146 16.77 -2.35 -3.01
N GLU A 147 17.96 -1.75 -3.07
CA GLU A 147 18.98 -1.86 -2.00
C GLU A 147 18.40 -1.40 -0.65
N ARG A 148 17.57 -0.33 -0.67
CA ARG A 148 16.87 0.21 0.49
C ARG A 148 15.39 -0.16 0.48
N SER A 149 15.08 -1.44 0.23
CA SER A 149 13.72 -1.99 0.28
C SER A 149 13.15 -1.96 1.71
N TYR A 150 11.87 -2.31 1.84
CA TYR A 150 11.27 -2.44 3.18
C TYR A 150 12.01 -3.44 4.08
N TYR A 151 12.68 -4.47 3.54
CA TYR A 151 13.53 -5.36 4.32
C TYR A 151 14.68 -4.62 4.99
N TRP A 152 15.33 -3.73 4.24
CA TRP A 152 16.39 -2.89 4.79
C TRP A 152 15.82 -1.97 5.90
N VAL A 153 14.64 -1.40 5.70
CA VAL A 153 13.98 -0.57 6.74
C VAL A 153 13.64 -1.40 7.97
N LEU A 154 13.09 -2.62 7.79
CA LEU A 154 12.79 -3.54 8.89
C LEU A 154 14.04 -3.88 9.71
N GLU A 155 15.17 -4.12 9.04
CA GLU A 155 16.47 -4.37 9.69
C GLU A 155 16.92 -3.15 10.51
N LYS A 156 16.87 -1.94 9.92
CA LYS A 156 17.24 -0.70 10.62
C LYS A 156 16.32 -0.38 11.78
N ALA A 157 15.05 -0.72 11.65
CA ALA A 157 14.04 -0.59 12.70
C ALA A 157 14.14 -1.70 13.77
N LYS A 158 14.95 -2.74 13.53
CA LYS A 158 15.05 -3.95 14.38
C LYS A 158 13.68 -4.60 14.57
N LEU A 159 12.88 -4.63 13.51
CA LEU A 159 11.57 -5.28 13.52
C LEU A 159 11.71 -6.79 13.24
N PRO A 160 10.88 -7.62 13.87
CA PRO A 160 10.88 -9.04 13.60
C PRO A 160 10.40 -9.31 12.18
N ALA A 161 11.28 -9.84 11.35
CA ALA A 161 10.97 -10.28 9.98
C ALA A 161 11.22 -11.79 9.86
N PRO A 162 10.53 -12.52 8.95
CA PRO A 162 10.81 -13.92 8.71
C PRO A 162 12.30 -14.15 8.41
N GLU A 163 12.84 -15.22 9.00
CA GLU A 163 14.24 -15.59 8.85
C GLU A 163 14.60 -15.77 7.37
N LYS A 164 15.62 -15.05 6.93
CA LYS A 164 16.17 -15.18 5.57
C LYS A 164 17.03 -16.44 5.47
N ILE A 165 16.88 -17.18 4.40
CA ILE A 165 17.68 -18.35 4.04
C ILE A 165 18.57 -17.94 2.87
N ASP A 166 19.89 -17.86 3.08
CA ASP A 166 20.81 -17.37 2.07
C ASP A 166 21.17 -18.44 1.02
N ASP A 167 21.29 -19.71 1.40
CA ASP A 167 21.51 -20.83 0.48
C ASP A 167 20.26 -21.71 0.40
N PRO A 168 19.65 -21.91 -0.78
CA PRO A 168 18.53 -22.84 -0.94
C PRO A 168 18.78 -24.25 -0.39
N LYS A 169 20.04 -24.69 -0.30
CA LYS A 169 20.43 -25.98 0.30
C LYS A 169 20.15 -26.04 1.80
N GLU A 170 19.97 -24.89 2.43
CA GLU A 170 19.69 -24.77 3.87
C GLU A 170 18.19 -24.80 4.19
N ILE A 171 17.32 -24.96 3.19
CA ILE A 171 15.88 -25.11 3.40
C ILE A 171 15.62 -26.35 4.26
N ARG A 172 15.09 -26.15 5.47
CA ARG A 172 14.76 -27.16 6.48
C ARG A 172 13.32 -26.98 6.98
N GLY A 173 12.36 -27.08 6.10
CA GLY A 173 10.93 -26.85 6.38
C GLY A 173 10.31 -25.86 5.44
N LEU A 174 9.00 -25.64 5.60
CA LEU A 174 8.25 -24.80 4.70
C LEU A 174 8.85 -23.38 4.62
N SER A 175 9.21 -23.00 3.42
CA SER A 175 9.82 -21.72 3.10
C SER A 175 9.11 -21.09 1.90
N ILE A 176 9.14 -19.76 1.82
CA ILE A 176 8.62 -19.00 0.71
C ILE A 176 9.78 -18.43 -0.10
N VAL A 177 9.73 -18.60 -1.42
CA VAL A 177 10.70 -18.08 -2.38
C VAL A 177 10.06 -16.91 -3.09
N LYS A 178 10.42 -15.69 -2.70
CA LYS A 178 9.89 -14.44 -3.24
C LYS A 178 10.74 -13.98 -4.41
N LEU A 179 10.15 -13.92 -5.58
CA LEU A 179 10.78 -13.45 -6.82
C LEU A 179 10.64 -11.93 -6.97
N PRO A 180 11.40 -11.29 -7.87
CA PRO A 180 11.22 -9.89 -8.22
C PRO A 180 9.78 -9.56 -8.64
N HIS A 181 9.28 -8.37 -8.29
CA HIS A 181 7.92 -7.93 -8.66
C HIS A 181 7.70 -7.81 -10.18
N LYS A 182 8.76 -7.67 -10.97
CA LYS A 182 8.69 -7.65 -12.44
C LYS A 182 8.24 -8.96 -13.07
N VAL A 183 8.26 -10.07 -12.33
CA VAL A 183 7.81 -11.39 -12.80
C VAL A 183 6.28 -11.43 -12.83
N LYS A 184 5.69 -10.79 -13.84
CA LYS A 184 4.23 -10.61 -13.99
C LYS A 184 3.44 -11.90 -14.27
N ARG A 185 4.12 -13.01 -14.63
CA ARG A 185 3.50 -14.28 -14.99
C ARG A 185 3.27 -15.22 -13.79
N LEU A 186 3.90 -14.92 -12.65
CA LEU A 186 3.67 -15.63 -11.40
C LEU A 186 2.95 -14.65 -10.46
N GLU A 187 1.74 -15.01 -10.08
CA GLU A 187 0.96 -14.15 -9.21
C GLU A 187 1.66 -13.93 -7.88
N ARG A 188 1.73 -12.66 -7.42
CA ARG A 188 2.53 -12.21 -6.29
C ARG A 188 4.02 -12.55 -6.35
N GLY A 189 4.51 -13.18 -7.42
CA GLY A 189 5.93 -13.47 -7.60
C GLY A 189 6.53 -14.32 -6.49
N PHE A 190 5.85 -15.40 -6.04
CA PHE A 190 6.44 -16.34 -5.10
C PHE A 190 5.95 -17.78 -5.30
N PHE A 191 6.73 -18.73 -4.79
CA PHE A 191 6.33 -20.13 -4.60
C PHE A 191 6.87 -20.65 -3.26
N THR A 192 6.37 -21.80 -2.80
CA THR A 192 6.84 -22.42 -1.56
C THR A 192 7.66 -23.66 -1.82
N ALA A 193 8.61 -23.97 -0.91
CA ALA A 193 9.36 -25.22 -0.91
C ALA A 193 9.70 -25.63 0.51
N ALA A 194 9.64 -26.91 0.83
CA ALA A 194 9.97 -27.44 2.16
C ALA A 194 11.36 -28.10 2.21
N THR A 195 11.96 -28.38 1.07
CA THR A 195 13.30 -28.97 0.92
C THR A 195 14.02 -28.38 -0.29
N TYR A 196 15.34 -28.50 -0.35
CA TYR A 196 16.13 -28.14 -1.52
C TYR A 196 15.71 -28.90 -2.79
N LYS A 197 15.34 -30.20 -2.65
CA LYS A 197 14.83 -30.97 -3.77
C LYS A 197 13.56 -30.34 -4.36
N GLU A 198 12.61 -30.02 -3.51
CA GLU A 198 11.36 -29.41 -3.92
C GLU A 198 11.59 -28.01 -4.53
N PHE A 199 12.48 -27.21 -3.94
CA PHE A 199 12.90 -25.94 -4.52
C PHE A 199 13.42 -26.09 -5.95
N ARG A 200 14.31 -27.05 -6.19
CA ARG A 200 14.84 -27.31 -7.53
C ARG A 200 13.75 -27.74 -8.51
N GLU A 201 12.91 -28.70 -8.13
CA GLU A 201 11.85 -29.24 -8.96
C GLU A 201 10.88 -28.13 -9.41
N LYS A 202 10.43 -27.29 -8.46
CA LYS A 202 9.53 -26.16 -8.75
C LYS A 202 10.21 -25.09 -9.60
N SER A 203 11.45 -24.74 -9.29
CA SER A 203 12.23 -23.75 -10.07
C SER A 203 12.42 -24.23 -11.51
N GLU A 204 12.79 -25.51 -11.73
CA GLU A 204 12.98 -26.07 -13.06
C GLU A 204 11.66 -26.12 -13.85
N ALA A 205 10.54 -26.41 -13.18
CA ALA A 205 9.22 -26.42 -13.81
C ALA A 205 8.83 -24.99 -14.28
N LEU A 206 9.01 -23.97 -13.43
CA LEU A 206 8.71 -22.58 -13.77
C LEU A 206 9.61 -22.04 -14.91
N LEU A 207 10.89 -22.41 -14.92
CA LEU A 207 11.81 -22.08 -16.01
C LEU A 207 11.39 -22.74 -17.35
N LYS A 208 11.02 -24.02 -17.32
CA LYS A 208 10.54 -24.73 -18.52
C LYS A 208 9.26 -24.14 -19.10
N GLN A 209 8.39 -23.63 -18.25
CA GLN A 209 7.15 -22.96 -18.65
C GLN A 209 7.35 -21.50 -19.07
N ASN A 210 8.59 -20.98 -19.05
CA ASN A 210 8.94 -19.57 -19.29
C ASN A 210 8.15 -18.60 -18.39
N VAL A 211 7.82 -19.03 -17.18
CA VAL A 211 7.17 -18.18 -16.17
C VAL A 211 8.19 -17.26 -15.50
N ILE A 212 9.41 -17.79 -15.27
CA ILE A 212 10.54 -17.07 -14.66
C ILE A 212 11.81 -17.25 -15.48
N GLU A 213 12.79 -16.39 -15.24
CA GLU A 213 14.16 -16.46 -15.80
C GLU A 213 15.15 -16.89 -14.71
N ARG A 214 16.38 -17.26 -15.11
CA ARG A 214 17.43 -17.68 -14.14
C ARG A 214 17.87 -16.53 -13.24
N GLU A 215 17.86 -15.33 -13.78
CA GLU A 215 18.18 -14.07 -13.10
C GLU A 215 17.18 -13.76 -12.00
N ASP A 216 15.91 -14.10 -12.20
CA ASP A 216 14.85 -13.94 -11.20
C ASP A 216 15.11 -14.84 -9.98
N LEU A 217 15.58 -16.08 -10.21
CA LEU A 217 15.96 -16.98 -9.11
C LEU A 217 17.23 -16.51 -8.39
N ALA A 218 18.19 -15.93 -9.13
CA ALA A 218 19.43 -15.43 -8.54
C ALA A 218 19.19 -14.24 -7.60
N SER A 219 18.15 -13.44 -7.87
CA SER A 219 17.73 -12.31 -7.04
C SER A 219 16.59 -12.64 -6.08
N ALA A 220 16.13 -13.91 -6.06
CA ALA A 220 15.03 -14.32 -5.19
C ALA A 220 15.44 -14.26 -3.71
N ARG A 221 14.50 -13.83 -2.88
CA ARG A 221 14.63 -13.89 -1.43
C ARG A 221 13.91 -15.11 -0.90
N ILE A 222 14.62 -15.98 -0.22
CA ILE A 222 14.05 -17.15 0.46
C ILE A 222 13.88 -16.84 1.94
N GLU A 223 12.70 -17.13 2.48
CA GLU A 223 12.35 -16.89 3.86
C GLU A 223 11.64 -18.09 4.47
N ARG A 224 11.81 -18.29 5.77
CA ARG A 224 10.99 -19.22 6.52
C ARG A 224 9.51 -18.81 6.43
N TYR A 225 8.65 -19.77 6.09
CA TYR A 225 7.20 -19.54 6.05
C TYR A 225 6.65 -19.48 7.48
N ILE A 226 5.99 -18.40 7.83
CA ILE A 226 5.34 -18.27 9.14
C ILE A 226 3.91 -18.80 9.02
N ILE A 227 3.61 -19.84 9.79
CA ILE A 227 2.30 -20.48 9.82
C ILE A 227 1.46 -19.80 10.89
N GLY A 228 0.42 -19.09 10.48
CA GLY A 228 -0.51 -18.41 11.36
C GLY A 228 -1.39 -17.40 10.64
N PRO A 229 -2.31 -16.75 11.34
CA PRO A 229 -3.14 -15.72 10.77
C PRO A 229 -2.33 -14.53 10.28
N ILE A 230 -2.82 -13.92 9.20
CA ILE A 230 -2.20 -12.74 8.58
C ILE A 230 -3.05 -11.53 8.94
N PHE A 231 -2.41 -10.49 9.46
CA PHE A 231 -3.03 -9.19 9.74
C PHE A 231 -2.29 -8.07 9.04
N ASN A 232 -3.05 -7.12 8.52
CA ASN A 232 -2.57 -5.84 8.05
C ASN A 232 -2.93 -4.80 9.10
N PHE A 233 -1.93 -4.07 9.63
CA PHE A 233 -2.13 -2.99 10.59
C PHE A 233 -2.06 -1.67 9.87
N ASP A 234 -3.21 -1.00 9.76
CA ASP A 234 -3.34 0.28 9.08
C ASP A 234 -3.06 1.41 10.06
N PHE A 235 -1.83 1.89 10.05
CA PHE A 235 -1.37 3.01 10.84
C PHE A 235 -1.46 4.33 10.09
N PHE A 236 -1.45 5.40 10.85
CA PHE A 236 -1.32 6.77 10.36
C PHE A 236 -0.31 7.53 11.21
N TYR A 237 0.58 8.29 10.57
CA TYR A 237 1.53 9.18 11.24
C TYR A 237 1.30 10.62 10.79
N SER A 238 0.92 11.48 11.74
CA SER A 238 0.67 12.90 11.48
C SER A 238 1.86 13.75 11.93
N PRO A 239 2.52 14.48 11.05
CA PRO A 239 3.50 15.48 11.47
C PRO A 239 2.86 16.72 12.10
N LEU A 240 1.55 16.91 11.92
CA LEU A 240 0.81 18.08 12.42
C LEU A 240 0.31 17.93 13.86
N GLU A 241 0.24 16.69 14.37
CA GLU A 241 -0.18 16.42 15.76
C GLU A 241 0.94 16.64 16.77
N GLU A 242 0.57 16.73 18.05
CA GLU A 242 1.52 16.71 19.16
C GLU A 242 2.18 15.33 19.28
N GLU A 243 3.36 15.24 19.87
CA GLU A 243 4.22 14.06 19.85
C GLU A 243 3.50 12.77 20.30
N ALA A 244 2.68 12.86 21.35
CA ALA A 244 1.95 11.72 21.89
C ALA A 244 0.78 11.26 21.02
N GLU A 245 0.34 12.05 20.05
CA GLU A 245 -0.82 11.82 19.22
C GLU A 245 -0.46 11.57 17.74
N LYS A 246 0.82 11.63 17.40
CA LYS A 246 1.29 11.49 16.00
C LYS A 246 1.04 10.13 15.38
N LEU A 247 1.04 9.06 16.17
CA LEU A 247 0.90 7.70 15.69
C LEU A 247 -0.46 7.12 16.08
N GLU A 248 -1.22 6.71 15.09
CA GLU A 248 -2.58 6.21 15.23
C GLU A 248 -2.70 4.82 14.59
N LEU A 249 -3.38 3.88 15.27
CA LEU A 249 -3.85 2.63 14.65
C LEU A 249 -5.30 2.84 14.21
N LEU A 250 -5.51 3.01 12.90
CA LEU A 250 -6.83 3.28 12.32
C LEU A 250 -7.66 2.02 12.12
N GLY A 251 -7.00 0.91 11.78
CA GLY A 251 -7.70 -0.32 11.50
C GLY A 251 -6.81 -1.54 11.42
N VAL A 252 -7.47 -2.69 11.36
CA VAL A 252 -6.85 -3.99 11.12
C VAL A 252 -7.71 -4.73 10.12
N ASP A 253 -7.09 -5.27 9.09
CA ASP A 253 -7.76 -6.11 8.11
C ASP A 253 -7.02 -7.42 7.86
N TRP A 254 -7.71 -8.39 7.32
CA TRP A 254 -7.15 -9.63 6.78
C TRP A 254 -7.75 -9.93 5.40
N ARG A 255 -7.07 -10.75 4.61
CA ARG A 255 -7.37 -10.94 3.20
C ARG A 255 -8.19 -12.20 2.96
N PHE A 256 -9.10 -12.11 1.97
CA PHE A 256 -9.63 -13.29 1.28
C PHE A 256 -8.79 -13.56 0.04
N GLU A 257 -8.30 -14.78 -0.10
CA GLU A 257 -7.44 -15.20 -1.19
C GLU A 257 -8.13 -16.31 -2.00
N THR A 258 -8.24 -16.11 -3.32
CA THR A 258 -8.86 -17.14 -4.18
C THR A 258 -8.14 -18.45 -4.02
N SER A 259 -8.88 -19.52 -4.30
CA SER A 259 -8.45 -20.88 -4.21
C SER A 259 -8.04 -21.30 -2.78
N LEU A 260 -7.17 -20.55 -2.05
CA LEU A 260 -6.89 -20.86 -0.66
C LEU A 260 -8.16 -20.86 0.20
N ASP A 261 -8.94 -19.78 0.16
CA ASP A 261 -10.20 -19.68 0.90
C ASP A 261 -11.25 -20.69 0.43
N GLY A 262 -11.19 -21.08 -0.84
CA GLY A 262 -11.98 -22.19 -1.38
C GLY A 262 -11.53 -23.54 -0.82
N HIS A 263 -10.22 -23.81 -0.82
CA HIS A 263 -9.66 -25.09 -0.34
C HIS A 263 -9.99 -25.37 1.13
N VAL A 264 -9.85 -24.35 2.01
CA VAL A 264 -10.11 -24.54 3.45
C VAL A 264 -11.58 -24.80 3.78
N ARG A 265 -12.49 -24.59 2.83
CA ARG A 265 -13.93 -24.89 2.96
C ARG A 265 -14.29 -26.30 2.53
N LEU A 266 -13.41 -26.98 1.80
CA LEU A 266 -13.62 -28.34 1.33
C LEU A 266 -13.29 -29.34 2.44
N PRO A 267 -14.14 -30.38 2.68
CA PRO A 267 -13.76 -31.54 3.46
C PRO A 267 -12.51 -32.24 2.88
N ALA A 268 -11.75 -32.93 3.71
CA ALA A 268 -10.47 -33.52 3.32
C ALA A 268 -10.58 -34.52 2.15
N ASP A 269 -11.65 -35.30 2.08
CA ASP A 269 -11.93 -36.24 0.97
C ASP A 269 -12.16 -35.50 -0.35
N GLN A 270 -12.82 -34.34 -0.31
CA GLN A 270 -13.02 -33.51 -1.49
C GLN A 270 -11.73 -32.81 -1.92
N GLN A 271 -10.90 -32.35 -0.97
CA GLN A 271 -9.56 -31.81 -1.31
C GLN A 271 -8.70 -32.88 -2.00
N LEU A 272 -8.78 -34.12 -1.57
CA LEU A 272 -8.04 -35.24 -2.19
C LEU A 272 -8.57 -35.60 -3.58
N SER A 273 -9.83 -35.26 -3.90
CA SER A 273 -10.42 -35.49 -5.22
C SER A 273 -10.03 -34.45 -6.26
N LEU A 274 -9.45 -33.31 -5.86
CA LEU A 274 -8.98 -32.28 -6.78
C LEU A 274 -7.88 -32.80 -7.69
N GLU A 275 -7.81 -32.29 -8.92
CA GLU A 275 -6.69 -32.53 -9.82
C GLU A 275 -5.37 -32.00 -9.22
N GLN A 276 -4.24 -32.58 -9.61
CA GLN A 276 -2.95 -32.22 -9.02
C GLN A 276 -2.63 -30.71 -9.10
N ALA A 277 -3.01 -30.07 -10.21
CA ALA A 277 -2.82 -28.62 -10.38
C ALA A 277 -3.70 -27.80 -9.43
N GLU A 278 -4.93 -28.25 -9.19
CA GLU A 278 -5.90 -27.58 -8.32
C GLU A 278 -5.59 -27.74 -6.82
N ARG A 279 -4.74 -28.72 -6.44
CA ARG A 279 -4.32 -28.95 -5.06
C ARG A 279 -3.35 -27.89 -4.53
N ILE A 280 -2.77 -27.09 -5.42
CA ILE A 280 -1.87 -26.00 -5.05
C ILE A 280 -2.71 -24.72 -4.96
N PRO A 281 -2.94 -24.16 -3.76
CA PRO A 281 -3.75 -22.97 -3.65
C PRO A 281 -3.05 -21.75 -4.26
N GLU A 282 -3.82 -20.94 -4.95
CA GLU A 282 -3.42 -19.62 -5.40
C GLU A 282 -3.78 -18.59 -4.33
N TYR A 283 -2.98 -17.53 -4.24
CA TYR A 283 -3.09 -16.50 -3.20
C TYR A 283 -3.49 -15.14 -3.81
N VAL A 284 -4.48 -15.14 -4.72
CA VAL A 284 -5.02 -13.90 -5.31
C VAL A 284 -5.94 -13.23 -4.31
N VAL A 285 -5.63 -12.00 -3.93
CA VAL A 285 -6.52 -11.23 -3.05
C VAL A 285 -7.76 -10.79 -3.81
N VAL A 286 -8.91 -11.24 -3.36
CA VAL A 286 -10.22 -10.88 -3.94
C VAL A 286 -11.05 -9.98 -3.04
N GLY A 287 -10.66 -9.83 -1.79
CA GLY A 287 -11.35 -9.00 -0.82
C GLY A 287 -10.65 -8.94 0.51
N HIS A 288 -11.19 -8.14 1.41
CA HIS A 288 -10.70 -7.96 2.77
C HIS A 288 -11.84 -8.05 3.77
N ASN A 289 -11.49 -8.37 5.00
CA ASN A 289 -12.38 -8.37 6.14
C ASN A 289 -11.76 -7.58 7.29
N SER A 290 -12.59 -6.93 8.10
CA SER A 290 -12.13 -6.22 9.30
C SER A 290 -11.85 -7.21 10.42
N ALA A 291 -10.83 -6.94 11.22
CA ALA A 291 -10.44 -7.76 12.36
C ALA A 291 -10.04 -6.90 13.56
N THR A 292 -10.15 -7.46 14.76
CA THR A 292 -9.60 -6.86 15.98
C THR A 292 -8.56 -7.79 16.58
N LEU A 293 -7.62 -7.23 17.34
CA LEU A 293 -6.63 -7.98 18.08
C LEU A 293 -7.09 -8.25 19.53
N ARG A 294 -6.43 -9.21 20.17
CA ARG A 294 -6.42 -9.27 21.62
C ARG A 294 -5.81 -7.97 22.15
N GLU A 295 -6.45 -7.32 23.11
CA GLU A 295 -5.95 -6.05 23.68
C GLU A 295 -4.52 -6.16 24.21
N SER A 296 -4.15 -7.32 24.79
CA SER A 296 -2.79 -7.59 25.26
C SER A 296 -1.70 -7.56 24.17
N SER A 297 -2.08 -7.64 22.90
CA SER A 297 -1.16 -7.58 21.76
C SER A 297 -1.05 -6.19 21.14
N ILE A 298 -1.93 -5.26 21.49
CA ILE A 298 -1.99 -3.92 20.88
C ILE A 298 -0.71 -3.14 21.16
N GLN A 299 -0.17 -3.24 22.38
CA GLN A 299 1.06 -2.54 22.75
C GLN A 299 2.23 -2.94 21.83
N GLU A 300 2.44 -4.25 21.59
CA GLU A 300 3.53 -4.74 20.74
C GLU A 300 3.38 -4.19 19.30
N VAL A 301 2.15 -4.12 18.81
CA VAL A 301 1.85 -3.61 17.47
C VAL A 301 2.19 -2.12 17.35
N PHE A 302 1.89 -1.30 18.37
CA PHE A 302 2.31 0.10 18.42
C PHE A 302 3.85 0.24 18.51
N GLU A 303 4.51 -0.55 19.35
CA GLU A 303 5.97 -0.53 19.45
C GLU A 303 6.67 -0.86 18.13
N MET A 304 6.09 -1.77 17.33
CA MET A 304 6.59 -2.05 15.98
C MET A 304 6.43 -0.83 15.06
N ALA A 305 5.28 -0.18 15.10
CA ALA A 305 5.02 1.00 14.27
C ALA A 305 5.91 2.19 14.66
N GLU A 306 6.13 2.45 15.95
CA GLU A 306 7.05 3.47 16.44
C GLU A 306 8.49 3.24 15.94
N LYS A 307 8.98 2.01 16.03
CA LYS A 307 10.31 1.64 15.50
C LYS A 307 10.41 1.89 13.99
N TYR A 308 9.33 1.57 13.23
CA TYR A 308 9.28 1.84 11.80
C TYR A 308 9.33 3.36 11.52
N VAL A 309 8.51 4.15 12.21
CA VAL A 309 8.50 5.61 12.09
C VAL A 309 9.90 6.19 12.33
N VAL A 310 10.52 5.85 13.46
CA VAL A 310 11.87 6.33 13.81
C VAL A 310 12.91 5.95 12.75
N ALA A 311 12.85 4.72 12.22
CA ALA A 311 13.76 4.29 11.16
C ALA A 311 13.55 5.09 9.87
N THR A 312 12.30 5.33 9.47
CA THR A 312 12.01 6.13 8.27
C THR A 312 12.47 7.58 8.42
N GLN A 313 12.23 8.22 9.57
CA GLN A 313 12.69 9.59 9.85
C GLN A 313 14.22 9.71 9.80
N ARG A 314 14.92 8.71 10.31
CA ARG A 314 16.40 8.71 10.33
C ARG A 314 17.02 8.53 8.95
N HIS A 315 16.39 7.77 8.08
CA HIS A 315 17.01 7.30 6.83
C HIS A 315 16.36 7.84 5.55
N PHE A 316 15.14 8.37 5.63
CA PHE A 316 14.36 8.87 4.50
C PHE A 316 13.67 10.19 4.87
N SER A 317 14.43 11.29 4.94
CA SER A 317 13.81 12.60 5.22
C SER A 317 12.68 12.91 4.23
N PRO A 318 11.51 13.35 4.69
CA PRO A 318 11.14 13.71 6.07
C PRO A 318 10.68 12.54 6.96
N GLY A 319 10.76 11.31 6.52
CA GLY A 319 10.21 10.13 7.16
C GLY A 319 8.80 9.81 6.66
N ILE A 320 8.13 8.89 7.31
CA ILE A 320 6.74 8.56 6.96
C ILE A 320 5.82 9.74 7.27
N ILE A 321 4.91 10.04 6.37
CA ILE A 321 3.82 11.01 6.50
C ILE A 321 2.53 10.32 6.08
N GLY A 322 1.50 10.41 6.92
CA GLY A 322 0.20 9.83 6.63
C GLY A 322 0.15 8.31 6.83
N PRO A 323 -0.63 7.59 6.00
CA PRO A 323 -0.90 6.18 6.21
C PRO A 323 0.28 5.29 5.85
N PHE A 324 0.42 4.20 6.60
CA PHE A 324 1.27 3.07 6.26
C PHE A 324 0.69 1.78 6.81
N THR A 325 1.02 0.65 6.21
CA THR A 325 0.50 -0.65 6.65
C THR A 325 1.66 -1.60 6.93
N LEU A 326 1.70 -2.16 8.14
CA LEU A 326 2.56 -3.29 8.50
C LEU A 326 1.80 -4.59 8.24
N GLN A 327 2.30 -5.40 7.31
CA GLN A 327 1.69 -6.69 6.99
C GLN A 327 2.41 -7.78 7.76
N THR A 328 1.67 -8.48 8.63
CA THR A 328 2.25 -9.41 9.59
C THR A 328 1.62 -10.80 9.50
N ALA A 329 2.40 -11.80 9.87
CA ALA A 329 1.90 -13.12 10.23
C ALA A 329 2.16 -13.35 11.73
N VAL A 330 1.23 -14.02 12.40
CA VAL A 330 1.35 -14.32 13.85
C VAL A 330 1.58 -15.79 14.02
N ASP A 331 2.69 -16.19 14.65
CA ASP A 331 3.00 -17.59 14.88
C ASP A 331 2.25 -18.18 16.09
N LYS A 332 2.47 -19.47 16.34
CA LYS A 332 1.85 -20.21 17.47
C LYS A 332 2.22 -19.67 18.86
N ASP A 333 3.32 -18.93 18.96
CA ASP A 333 3.81 -18.33 20.18
C ASP A 333 3.33 -16.87 20.33
N LEU A 334 2.39 -16.46 19.47
CA LEU A 334 1.78 -15.14 19.37
C LEU A 334 2.76 -14.01 18.96
N LYS A 335 3.90 -14.37 18.41
CA LYS A 335 4.87 -13.41 17.93
C LYS A 335 4.48 -12.89 16.54
N PHE A 336 4.53 -11.57 16.36
CA PHE A 336 4.32 -10.92 15.08
C PHE A 336 5.59 -10.92 14.22
N TRP A 337 5.43 -11.23 12.94
CA TRP A 337 6.49 -11.26 11.95
C TRP A 337 6.10 -10.36 10.78
N VAL A 338 6.79 -9.25 10.61
CA VAL A 338 6.52 -8.32 9.50
C VAL A 338 7.13 -8.87 8.22
N TYR A 339 6.30 -9.20 7.26
CA TYR A 339 6.76 -9.79 5.98
C TYR A 339 6.61 -8.86 4.78
N ASP A 340 5.91 -7.73 4.94
CA ASP A 340 5.74 -6.70 3.93
C ASP A 340 5.33 -5.37 4.58
N VAL A 341 5.66 -4.25 3.93
CA VAL A 341 5.30 -2.91 4.40
C VAL A 341 4.83 -2.06 3.23
N SER A 342 3.76 -1.34 3.43
CA SER A 342 3.27 -0.33 2.48
C SER A 342 3.40 1.06 3.08
N PRO A 343 4.30 1.94 2.60
CA PRO A 343 4.49 3.30 3.11
C PRO A 343 3.47 4.30 2.49
N ARG A 344 2.24 3.88 2.33
CA ARG A 344 1.09 4.59 1.74
C ARG A 344 -0.19 3.87 2.16
N ILE A 345 -1.36 4.35 1.69
CA ILE A 345 -2.64 3.70 1.99
C ILE A 345 -2.67 2.22 1.58
N GLY A 346 -3.03 1.36 2.52
CA GLY A 346 -3.17 -0.08 2.34
C GLY A 346 -4.31 -0.47 1.40
N GLY A 347 -4.29 -1.73 0.89
CA GLY A 347 -5.35 -2.23 0.00
C GLY A 347 -6.62 -2.62 0.73
N GLY A 348 -6.51 -2.96 2.01
CA GLY A 348 -7.62 -3.41 2.84
C GLY A 348 -8.51 -2.31 3.36
N THR A 349 -8.10 -1.05 3.29
CA THR A 349 -8.81 0.07 3.94
C THR A 349 -10.22 0.32 3.41
N ASN A 350 -10.54 -0.13 2.19
CA ASN A 350 -11.90 -0.04 1.63
C ASN A 350 -12.97 -0.70 2.53
N ILE A 351 -12.61 -1.69 3.35
CA ILE A 351 -13.56 -2.32 4.27
C ILE A 351 -14.03 -1.36 5.37
N HIS A 352 -13.26 -0.32 5.62
CA HIS A 352 -13.56 0.68 6.64
C HIS A 352 -14.25 1.94 6.08
N MET A 353 -14.39 2.02 4.75
CA MET A 353 -15.06 3.13 4.07
C MET A 353 -16.46 3.37 4.64
N SER A 354 -16.82 4.60 4.96
CA SER A 354 -18.06 5.06 5.56
C SER A 354 -18.41 4.49 6.96
N LEU A 355 -17.89 3.31 7.34
CA LEU A 355 -18.18 2.67 8.63
C LEU A 355 -17.08 2.85 9.66
N GLY A 356 -15.86 3.11 9.20
CA GLY A 356 -14.68 3.12 10.04
C GLY A 356 -14.31 1.75 10.60
N HIS A 357 -13.31 1.74 11.46
CA HIS A 357 -12.88 0.58 12.24
C HIS A 357 -13.01 0.88 13.74
N PRO A 358 -13.30 -0.12 14.61
CA PRO A 358 -13.44 0.11 16.05
C PRO A 358 -12.30 0.92 16.68
N TYR A 359 -11.04 0.70 16.27
CA TYR A 359 -9.89 1.44 16.81
C TYR A 359 -9.91 2.91 16.37
N GLY A 360 -9.98 3.19 15.08
CA GLY A 360 -10.07 4.55 14.56
C GLY A 360 -11.31 5.30 15.07
N ASN A 361 -12.46 4.62 15.11
CA ASN A 361 -13.70 5.20 15.63
C ASN A 361 -13.60 5.55 17.13
N SER A 362 -12.96 4.68 17.92
CA SER A 362 -12.71 4.94 19.35
C SER A 362 -11.79 6.12 19.57
N LEU A 363 -10.72 6.20 18.77
CA LEU A 363 -9.74 7.27 18.86
C LEU A 363 -10.37 8.64 18.53
N TRP A 364 -11.10 8.71 17.42
CA TRP A 364 -11.65 9.96 16.90
C TRP A 364 -13.08 10.28 17.35
N ARG A 365 -13.74 9.36 18.09
CA ARG A 365 -15.15 9.47 18.56
C ARG A 365 -16.16 9.73 17.44
N ARG A 366 -15.81 9.26 16.21
CA ARG A 366 -16.64 9.29 15.01
C ARG A 366 -16.18 8.20 14.04
N THR A 367 -16.94 7.94 12.98
CA THR A 367 -16.51 7.01 11.93
C THR A 367 -15.20 7.49 11.29
N MET A 368 -14.20 6.62 11.26
CA MET A 368 -12.87 6.94 10.78
C MET A 368 -12.34 5.83 9.88
N SER A 369 -12.23 6.12 8.59
CA SER A 369 -11.47 5.33 7.64
C SER A 369 -10.10 5.94 7.39
N THR A 370 -9.20 5.21 6.76
CA THR A 370 -7.89 5.75 6.39
C THR A 370 -8.02 6.88 5.36
N GLY A 371 -8.92 6.73 4.39
CA GLY A 371 -9.21 7.79 3.41
C GLY A 371 -9.73 9.07 4.07
N ARG A 372 -10.63 8.94 5.05
CA ARG A 372 -11.14 10.09 5.82
C ARG A 372 -10.03 10.76 6.64
N ARG A 373 -9.19 9.97 7.28
CA ARG A 373 -8.08 10.51 8.07
C ARG A 373 -7.07 11.29 7.20
N ILE A 374 -6.79 10.80 5.97
CA ILE A 374 -6.00 11.54 4.99
C ILE A 374 -6.65 12.90 4.67
N ALA A 375 -7.95 12.89 4.36
CA ALA A 375 -8.67 14.11 4.00
C ALA A 375 -8.70 15.11 5.16
N MET A 376 -8.92 14.66 6.39
CA MET A 376 -8.83 15.50 7.59
C MET A 376 -7.44 16.13 7.76
N GLU A 377 -6.39 15.37 7.54
CA GLU A 377 -5.02 15.87 7.64
C GLU A 377 -4.74 16.94 6.59
N ILE A 378 -5.17 16.70 5.34
CA ILE A 378 -5.06 17.70 4.28
C ILE A 378 -5.87 18.95 4.64
N ARG A 379 -7.11 18.81 5.14
CA ARG A 379 -7.93 19.93 5.59
C ARG A 379 -7.22 20.74 6.66
N ARG A 380 -6.70 20.07 7.68
CA ARG A 380 -5.93 20.73 8.75
C ARG A 380 -4.70 21.45 8.20
N GLY A 381 -3.97 20.83 7.28
CA GLY A 381 -2.83 21.46 6.62
C GLY A 381 -3.21 22.71 5.84
N VAL A 382 -4.36 22.71 5.17
CA VAL A 382 -4.92 23.89 4.47
C VAL A 382 -5.30 24.98 5.48
N ASP A 383 -6.09 24.64 6.49
CA ASP A 383 -6.64 25.60 7.45
C ASP A 383 -5.55 26.26 8.32
N THR A 384 -4.44 25.56 8.55
CA THR A 384 -3.31 26.05 9.34
C THR A 384 -2.14 26.60 8.51
N GLY A 385 -2.24 26.58 7.17
CA GLY A 385 -1.15 26.96 6.27
C GLY A 385 0.06 26.01 6.30
N ARG A 386 -0.13 24.77 6.76
CA ARG A 386 0.92 23.76 6.93
C ARG A 386 0.84 22.60 5.91
N LEU A 387 0.07 22.77 4.84
CA LEU A 387 -0.07 21.74 3.81
C LEU A 387 1.27 21.29 3.20
N GLY A 388 2.23 22.22 3.10
CA GLY A 388 3.61 21.92 2.66
C GLY A 388 4.34 20.90 3.54
N GLU A 389 3.92 20.69 4.81
CA GLU A 389 4.50 19.67 5.68
C GLU A 389 3.98 18.23 5.37
N LEU A 390 2.90 18.12 4.61
CA LEU A 390 2.21 16.87 4.30
C LEU A 390 2.56 16.30 2.93
N VAL A 391 3.25 17.07 2.09
CA VAL A 391 3.52 16.70 0.69
C VAL A 391 5.02 16.71 0.38
N THR A 392 5.32 15.97 -0.67
CA THR A 392 6.67 15.91 -1.25
C THR A 392 6.63 16.01 -2.76
#